data_b078a9ad1669722ae87fc23ae511733d
#
_entry.id   b078a9ad1669722ae87fc23ae511733d
#
_cell.length_a   1.000
_cell.length_b   1.000
_cell.length_c   1.000
_cell.angle_alpha   90.00
_cell.angle_beta   90.00
_cell.angle_gamma   90.00
#
_symmetry.space_group_name_H-M   'P 1'
#
loop_
_entity.id
_entity.type
_entity.pdbx_description
1 polymer ?
#
loop_
_entity_poly.entity_id
_entity_poly.type
_entity_poly.pdbx_seq_one_letter_code
_entity_poly.pdbx_strand_id
1 'polypeptide(L)'
;GEEGPCGPDTEMFYDTGKPACSDDCQPSCDCGKYVEIWNNVFMEYFKDKNGYSKLKQKNVDTGLGLERMTMLLQGKETPFDTELFAPIMKKLEELQKIDSIESRRIVAEHLRSSMMIVSDGGRPSNLDRGYVLRRLIRRMIRHMNKLQINLDELSTLIDINVDNLKEMYPDLAKNKEIIKSVILEEKEKFVKTLVNGEREFQKEINKLKDTKKLSGKVVFKLYDTYGFPPEVTKELAKESGYEIDMKEFEELFKAHQEKSRAGS
;
A
#
# COMPACT_ATOMS: atom_id res chain seq x y z
N GLY A 1 8.80 -16.21 -3.54
CA GLY A 1 10.01 -16.21 -2.71
C GLY A 1 11.21 -16.77 -3.46
N GLU A 2 12.41 -16.60 -2.93
CA GLU A 2 13.62 -17.19 -3.54
C GLU A 2 13.64 -18.70 -3.35
N GLU A 3 13.09 -19.21 -2.24
CA GLU A 3 12.98 -20.62 -1.91
C GLU A 3 11.56 -20.95 -1.42
N GLY A 4 11.09 -22.17 -1.70
CA GLY A 4 9.80 -22.68 -1.22
C GLY A 4 9.07 -23.59 -2.19
N PRO A 5 7.90 -24.13 -1.78
CA PRO A 5 7.01 -24.88 -2.65
C PRO A 5 6.55 -24.03 -3.84
N CYS A 6 6.49 -24.62 -5.03
CA CYS A 6 6.11 -23.92 -6.26
C CYS A 6 5.59 -24.92 -7.32
N GLY A 7 5.04 -24.37 -8.40
CA GLY A 7 4.57 -25.13 -9.55
C GLY A 7 3.95 -24.21 -10.60
N PRO A 8 3.43 -24.76 -11.69
CA PRO A 8 2.66 -23.99 -12.65
C PRO A 8 1.37 -23.47 -12.02
N ASP A 9 0.89 -22.35 -12.49
CA ASP A 9 -0.34 -21.71 -12.02
C ASP A 9 -1.37 -21.57 -13.13
N THR A 10 -2.62 -21.33 -12.72
CA THR A 10 -3.76 -21.03 -13.60
C THR A 10 -4.54 -19.89 -12.97
N GLU A 11 -4.72 -18.84 -13.70
CA GLU A 11 -5.46 -17.66 -13.28
C GLU A 11 -6.81 -17.58 -13.99
N MET A 12 -7.83 -17.11 -13.27
CA MET A 12 -9.14 -16.80 -13.84
C MET A 12 -9.30 -15.30 -13.94
N PHE A 13 -9.60 -14.83 -15.15
CA PHE A 13 -9.83 -13.42 -15.43
C PHE A 13 -11.28 -13.19 -15.81
N TYR A 14 -11.82 -12.08 -15.31
CA TYR A 14 -13.11 -11.55 -15.73
C TYR A 14 -12.91 -10.51 -16.82
N ASP A 15 -13.61 -10.64 -17.95
CA ASP A 15 -13.66 -9.60 -18.98
C ASP A 15 -14.71 -8.54 -18.58
N THR A 16 -14.25 -7.33 -18.29
CA THR A 16 -15.10 -6.22 -17.87
C THR A 16 -15.94 -5.62 -18.99
N GLY A 17 -15.75 -6.06 -20.23
CA GLY A 17 -16.39 -5.50 -21.42
C GLY A 17 -15.77 -4.18 -21.90
N LYS A 18 -14.73 -3.68 -21.26
CA LYS A 18 -13.99 -2.50 -21.74
C LYS A 18 -13.32 -2.81 -23.10
N PRO A 19 -13.14 -1.78 -23.95
CA PRO A 19 -12.45 -1.99 -25.22
C PRO A 19 -10.99 -2.43 -24.99
N ALA A 20 -10.47 -3.21 -25.93
CA ALA A 20 -9.07 -3.59 -25.94
C ALA A 20 -8.17 -2.35 -26.06
N CYS A 21 -7.04 -2.34 -25.36
CA CYS A 21 -6.07 -1.24 -25.40
C CYS A 21 -5.20 -1.26 -26.67
N SER A 22 -5.10 -2.42 -27.32
CA SER A 22 -4.38 -2.67 -28.58
C SER A 22 -4.86 -3.97 -29.20
N ASP A 23 -4.40 -4.29 -30.42
CA ASP A 23 -4.67 -5.56 -31.08
C ASP A 23 -4.10 -6.77 -30.31
N ASP A 24 -3.01 -6.55 -29.54
CA ASP A 24 -2.37 -7.56 -28.68
C ASP A 24 -2.88 -7.49 -27.22
N CYS A 25 -4.06 -6.95 -26.97
CA CYS A 25 -4.62 -6.84 -25.62
C CYS A 25 -4.88 -8.22 -25.02
N GLN A 26 -4.29 -8.47 -23.85
CA GLN A 26 -4.34 -9.76 -23.17
C GLN A 26 -4.47 -9.57 -21.64
N PRO A 27 -4.75 -10.65 -20.87
CA PRO A 27 -4.93 -10.56 -19.41
C PRO A 27 -3.81 -9.89 -18.62
N SER A 28 -2.57 -9.90 -19.12
CA SER A 28 -1.42 -9.24 -18.52
C SER A 28 -1.36 -7.71 -18.73
N CYS A 29 -2.32 -7.13 -19.49
CA CYS A 29 -2.38 -5.70 -19.71
C CYS A 29 -3.04 -4.97 -18.53
N ASP A 30 -2.46 -3.85 -18.10
CA ASP A 30 -2.99 -2.99 -17.02
C ASP A 30 -4.14 -2.06 -17.46
N CYS A 31 -4.77 -2.32 -18.60
CA CYS A 31 -5.83 -1.49 -19.17
C CYS A 31 -7.20 -1.63 -18.45
N GLY A 32 -7.33 -2.61 -17.58
CA GLY A 32 -8.55 -2.90 -16.84
C GLY A 32 -9.64 -3.60 -17.65
N LYS A 33 -9.34 -4.10 -18.85
CA LYS A 33 -10.24 -4.98 -19.60
C LYS A 33 -10.40 -6.32 -18.90
N TYR A 34 -9.29 -6.90 -18.45
CA TYR A 34 -9.28 -8.15 -17.73
C TYR A 34 -8.91 -7.90 -16.26
N VAL A 35 -9.70 -8.47 -15.36
CA VAL A 35 -9.46 -8.41 -13.92
C VAL A 35 -9.29 -9.83 -13.40
N GLU A 36 -8.09 -10.12 -12.88
CA GLU A 36 -7.82 -11.38 -12.20
C GLU A 36 -8.69 -11.50 -10.96
N ILE A 37 -9.43 -12.61 -10.85
CA ILE A 37 -10.32 -12.90 -9.72
C ILE A 37 -9.86 -14.08 -8.88
N TRP A 38 -9.13 -15.01 -9.47
CA TRP A 38 -8.71 -16.25 -8.81
C TRP A 38 -7.41 -16.78 -9.39
N ASN A 39 -6.54 -17.29 -8.53
CA ASN A 39 -5.30 -17.96 -8.92
C ASN A 39 -5.21 -19.34 -8.23
N ASN A 40 -4.79 -20.37 -8.97
CA ASN A 40 -4.52 -21.70 -8.48
C ASN A 40 -3.09 -22.10 -8.82
N VAL A 41 -2.25 -22.36 -7.83
CA VAL A 41 -0.87 -22.82 -7.99
C VAL A 41 -0.82 -24.34 -7.75
N PHE A 42 -0.43 -25.10 -8.75
CA PHE A 42 -0.27 -26.55 -8.66
C PHE A 42 1.13 -26.88 -8.15
N MET A 43 1.28 -26.90 -6.82
CA MET A 43 2.55 -27.11 -6.15
C MET A 43 3.05 -28.53 -6.31
N GLU A 44 3.99 -28.74 -7.22
CA GLU A 44 4.65 -30.03 -7.50
C GLU A 44 6.11 -30.04 -7.10
N TYR A 45 6.73 -28.89 -6.94
CA TYR A 45 8.17 -28.73 -6.75
C TYR A 45 8.49 -27.90 -5.52
N PHE A 46 9.68 -28.12 -4.99
CA PHE A 46 10.35 -27.25 -4.03
C PHE A 46 11.54 -26.60 -4.72
N LYS A 47 11.59 -25.28 -4.73
CA LYS A 47 12.73 -24.51 -5.25
C LYS A 47 13.64 -24.13 -4.08
N ASP A 48 14.91 -24.40 -4.24
CA ASP A 48 15.99 -23.91 -3.39
C ASP A 48 17.13 -23.34 -4.25
N LYS A 49 18.23 -22.96 -3.62
CA LYS A 49 19.45 -22.46 -4.33
C LYS A 49 20.12 -23.47 -5.26
N ASN A 50 19.79 -24.77 -5.16
CA ASN A 50 20.32 -25.83 -6.01
C ASN A 50 19.40 -26.14 -7.18
N GLY A 51 18.21 -25.54 -7.24
CA GLY A 51 17.21 -25.74 -8.29
C GLY A 51 15.89 -26.27 -7.78
N TYR A 52 15.23 -27.11 -8.63
CA TYR A 52 13.90 -27.63 -8.35
C TYR A 52 13.96 -29.12 -8.02
N SER A 53 13.33 -29.53 -6.93
CA SER A 53 13.09 -30.93 -6.55
C SER A 53 11.59 -31.22 -6.46
N LYS A 54 11.16 -32.46 -6.71
CA LYS A 54 9.75 -32.85 -6.59
C LYS A 54 9.33 -32.88 -5.13
N LEU A 55 8.15 -32.33 -4.83
CA LEU A 55 7.51 -32.47 -3.53
C LEU A 55 7.08 -33.95 -3.31
N LYS A 56 7.17 -34.42 -2.08
CA LYS A 56 6.63 -35.72 -1.68
C LYS A 56 5.12 -35.80 -1.83
N GLN A 57 4.43 -34.69 -1.54
CA GLN A 57 3.00 -34.52 -1.69
C GLN A 57 2.72 -33.30 -2.57
N LYS A 58 1.91 -33.48 -3.62
CA LYS A 58 1.40 -32.40 -4.44
C LYS A 58 0.24 -31.71 -3.74
N ASN A 59 0.18 -30.39 -3.87
CA ASN A 59 -0.88 -29.57 -3.30
C ASN A 59 -1.38 -28.58 -4.35
N VAL A 60 -2.57 -28.05 -4.13
CA VAL A 60 -3.06 -26.88 -4.84
C VAL A 60 -3.18 -25.76 -3.82
N ASP A 61 -2.42 -24.67 -4.06
CA ASP A 61 -2.58 -23.42 -3.32
C ASP A 61 -3.52 -22.53 -4.14
N THR A 62 -4.61 -22.10 -3.53
CA THR A 62 -5.65 -21.35 -4.23
C THR A 62 -5.89 -20.02 -3.52
N GLY A 63 -5.96 -18.95 -4.31
CA GLY A 63 -6.21 -17.60 -3.83
C GLY A 63 -7.33 -16.91 -4.61
N LEU A 64 -8.32 -16.38 -3.87
CA LEU A 64 -9.43 -15.60 -4.42
C LEU A 64 -9.35 -14.18 -3.85
N GLY A 65 -9.43 -13.17 -4.73
CA GLY A 65 -9.57 -11.77 -4.30
C GLY A 65 -10.97 -11.50 -3.77
N LEU A 66 -11.14 -11.42 -2.44
CA LEU A 66 -12.45 -11.14 -1.82
C LEU A 66 -13.12 -9.91 -2.43
N GLU A 67 -12.41 -8.80 -2.49
CA GLU A 67 -12.92 -7.52 -2.99
C GLU A 67 -13.25 -7.57 -4.49
N ARG A 68 -12.41 -8.26 -5.27
CA ARG A 68 -12.61 -8.43 -6.71
C ARG A 68 -13.83 -9.31 -6.99
N MET A 69 -13.97 -10.41 -6.23
CA MET A 69 -15.14 -11.29 -6.37
C MET A 69 -16.42 -10.61 -5.91
N THR A 70 -16.40 -9.88 -4.80
CA THR A 70 -17.56 -9.10 -4.32
C THR A 70 -17.99 -8.06 -5.36
N MET A 71 -17.03 -7.33 -5.94
CA MET A 71 -17.27 -6.39 -7.03
C MET A 71 -17.99 -7.06 -8.21
N LEU A 72 -17.49 -8.20 -8.64
CA LEU A 72 -18.08 -8.95 -9.75
C LEU A 72 -19.49 -9.42 -9.45
N LEU A 73 -19.71 -10.06 -8.31
CA LEU A 73 -21.03 -10.61 -7.93
C LEU A 73 -22.08 -9.52 -7.71
N GLN A 74 -21.67 -8.31 -7.32
CA GLN A 74 -22.54 -7.16 -7.14
C GLN A 74 -22.71 -6.31 -8.41
N GLY A 75 -22.06 -6.66 -9.51
CA GLY A 75 -22.09 -5.88 -10.75
C GLY A 75 -21.52 -4.47 -10.59
N LYS A 76 -20.53 -4.27 -9.72
CA LYS A 76 -19.86 -2.98 -9.49
C LYS A 76 -18.68 -2.79 -10.43
N GLU A 77 -18.35 -1.53 -10.73
CA GLU A 77 -17.22 -1.20 -11.60
C GLU A 77 -15.87 -1.32 -10.89
N THR A 78 -15.85 -1.02 -9.58
CA THR A 78 -14.62 -1.12 -8.77
C THR A 78 -14.91 -1.73 -7.40
N PRO A 79 -13.92 -2.34 -6.71
CA PRO A 79 -14.07 -2.82 -5.35
C PRO A 79 -14.53 -1.73 -4.36
N PHE A 80 -14.19 -0.45 -4.65
CA PHE A 80 -14.54 0.68 -3.81
C PHE A 80 -16.03 1.05 -3.85
N ASP A 81 -16.79 0.51 -4.81
CA ASP A 81 -18.23 0.71 -4.96
C ASP A 81 -19.06 -0.36 -4.23
N THR A 82 -18.38 -1.37 -3.68
CA THR A 82 -19.01 -2.44 -2.89
C THR A 82 -19.26 -2.00 -1.46
N GLU A 83 -20.11 -2.74 -0.71
CA GLU A 83 -20.34 -2.50 0.71
C GLU A 83 -19.07 -2.59 1.56
N LEU A 84 -18.02 -3.24 1.06
CA LEU A 84 -16.74 -3.33 1.77
C LEU A 84 -16.05 -1.97 1.93
N PHE A 85 -16.26 -1.05 0.99
CA PHE A 85 -15.64 0.27 0.97
C PHE A 85 -16.63 1.44 0.85
N ALA A 86 -17.84 1.23 0.35
CA ALA A 86 -18.80 2.32 0.10
C ALA A 86 -19.02 3.25 1.31
N PRO A 87 -19.15 2.76 2.57
CA PRO A 87 -19.34 3.64 3.71
C PRO A 87 -18.17 4.59 3.96
N ILE A 88 -16.92 4.08 3.87
CA ILE A 88 -15.75 4.91 4.05
C ILE A 88 -15.50 5.85 2.87
N MET A 89 -15.74 5.40 1.63
CA MET A 89 -15.62 6.23 0.44
C MET A 89 -16.59 7.41 0.47
N LYS A 90 -17.85 7.17 0.88
CA LYS A 90 -18.86 8.22 1.08
C LYS A 90 -18.39 9.23 2.12
N LYS A 91 -17.89 8.77 3.28
CA LYS A 91 -17.42 9.68 4.33
C LYS A 91 -16.22 10.51 3.88
N LEU A 92 -15.29 9.94 3.16
CA LEU A 92 -14.13 10.66 2.59
C LEU A 92 -14.61 11.73 1.58
N GLU A 93 -15.62 11.42 0.77
CA GLU A 93 -16.20 12.38 -0.17
C GLU A 93 -16.88 13.57 0.54
N GLU A 94 -17.58 13.33 1.64
CA GLU A 94 -18.19 14.37 2.48
C GLU A 94 -17.14 15.28 3.14
N LEU A 95 -15.98 14.74 3.54
CA LEU A 95 -14.95 15.45 4.30
C LEU A 95 -13.95 16.19 3.40
N GLN A 96 -13.75 15.77 2.16
CA GLN A 96 -12.76 16.34 1.28
C GLN A 96 -13.11 17.77 0.86
N LYS A 97 -12.08 18.61 0.69
CA LYS A 97 -12.18 19.94 0.07
C LYS A 97 -11.62 19.96 -1.34
N ILE A 98 -10.72 19.04 -1.65
CA ILE A 98 -10.15 18.81 -2.98
C ILE A 98 -10.59 17.43 -3.45
N ASP A 99 -11.23 17.37 -4.62
CA ASP A 99 -11.66 16.09 -5.19
C ASP A 99 -10.48 15.32 -5.80
N SER A 100 -10.30 14.10 -5.35
CA SER A 100 -9.35 13.14 -5.92
C SER A 100 -9.79 11.73 -5.58
N ILE A 101 -10.38 11.05 -6.54
CA ILE A 101 -10.80 9.65 -6.39
C ILE A 101 -9.62 8.73 -6.07
N GLU A 102 -8.44 8.98 -6.66
CA GLU A 102 -7.22 8.23 -6.36
C GLU A 102 -6.82 8.36 -4.90
N SER A 103 -6.80 9.59 -4.37
CA SER A 103 -6.45 9.83 -2.96
C SER A 103 -7.47 9.22 -2.01
N ARG A 104 -8.78 9.30 -2.32
CA ARG A 104 -9.83 8.64 -1.52
C ARG A 104 -9.61 7.13 -1.46
N ARG A 105 -9.34 6.48 -2.59
CA ARG A 105 -9.08 5.04 -2.67
C ARG A 105 -7.85 4.64 -1.86
N ILE A 106 -6.78 5.40 -1.93
CA ILE A 106 -5.56 5.18 -1.15
C ILE A 106 -5.85 5.30 0.35
N VAL A 107 -6.59 6.33 0.77
CA VAL A 107 -6.96 6.49 2.20
C VAL A 107 -7.81 5.31 2.68
N ALA A 108 -8.84 4.94 1.93
CA ALA A 108 -9.75 3.85 2.31
C ALA A 108 -9.03 2.50 2.43
N GLU A 109 -8.23 2.15 1.44
CA GLU A 109 -7.50 0.88 1.38
C GLU A 109 -6.39 0.82 2.44
N HIS A 110 -5.58 1.87 2.57
CA HIS A 110 -4.49 1.89 3.53
C HIS A 110 -4.98 1.93 4.98
N LEU A 111 -6.11 2.61 5.25
CA LEU A 111 -6.73 2.59 6.57
C LEU A 111 -7.19 1.17 6.92
N ARG A 112 -7.94 0.52 6.04
CA ARG A 112 -8.42 -0.85 6.25
C ARG A 112 -7.26 -1.81 6.50
N SER A 113 -6.26 -1.82 5.62
CA SER A 113 -5.09 -2.68 5.76
C SER A 113 -4.33 -2.42 7.05
N SER A 114 -4.15 -1.14 7.44
CA SER A 114 -3.49 -0.77 8.70
C SER A 114 -4.27 -1.27 9.92
N MET A 115 -5.60 -1.16 9.91
CA MET A 115 -6.46 -1.66 10.99
C MET A 115 -6.34 -3.17 11.16
N MET A 116 -6.37 -3.94 10.06
CA MET A 116 -6.20 -5.40 10.09
C MET A 116 -4.83 -5.79 10.67
N ILE A 117 -3.75 -5.19 10.16
CA ILE A 117 -2.38 -5.48 10.65
C ILE A 117 -2.25 -5.15 12.15
N VAL A 118 -2.82 -4.03 12.62
CA VAL A 118 -2.77 -3.67 14.04
C VAL A 118 -3.62 -4.61 14.88
N SER A 119 -4.80 -5.01 14.39
CA SER A 119 -5.67 -5.99 15.06
C SER A 119 -4.98 -7.33 15.26
N ASP A 120 -4.16 -7.74 14.29
CA ASP A 120 -3.32 -8.95 14.35
C ASP A 120 -2.03 -8.78 15.18
N GLY A 121 -1.91 -7.67 15.92
CA GLY A 121 -0.78 -7.40 16.82
C GLY A 121 0.39 -6.65 16.18
N GLY A 122 0.30 -6.27 14.90
CA GLY A 122 1.34 -5.49 14.22
C GLY A 122 1.56 -4.11 14.86
N ARG A 123 2.81 -3.62 14.82
CA ARG A 123 3.19 -2.29 15.32
C ARG A 123 4.12 -1.60 14.32
N PRO A 124 3.96 -0.28 14.10
CA PRO A 124 4.84 0.47 13.22
C PRO A 124 6.30 0.41 13.70
N SER A 125 7.22 0.06 12.82
CA SER A 125 8.66 0.01 13.11
C SER A 125 9.49 0.41 11.89
N ASN A 126 10.82 0.35 12.01
CA ASN A 126 11.74 0.64 10.91
C ASN A 126 12.10 -0.62 10.08
N LEU A 127 11.68 -1.80 10.53
CA LEU A 127 12.07 -3.09 9.93
C LEU A 127 10.84 -3.96 9.63
N ASP A 128 11.00 -4.82 8.63
CA ASP A 128 10.09 -5.92 8.29
C ASP A 128 8.61 -5.51 8.18
N ARG A 129 7.72 -6.29 8.76
CA ARG A 129 6.27 -6.06 8.72
C ARG A 129 5.85 -4.73 9.35
N GLY A 130 6.55 -4.28 10.39
CA GLY A 130 6.27 -3.00 11.05
C GLY A 130 6.62 -1.80 10.17
N TYR A 131 7.63 -1.93 9.29
CA TYR A 131 7.93 -0.92 8.27
C TYR A 131 6.80 -0.81 7.23
N VAL A 132 6.24 -1.94 6.80
CA VAL A 132 5.10 -1.93 5.88
C VAL A 132 3.91 -1.18 6.49
N LEU A 133 3.56 -1.48 7.74
CA LEU A 133 2.48 -0.79 8.46
C LEU A 133 2.75 0.72 8.57
N ARG A 134 3.97 1.11 8.97
CA ARG A 134 4.36 2.52 9.05
C ARG A 134 4.19 3.23 7.72
N ARG A 135 4.62 2.61 6.63
CA ARG A 135 4.49 3.15 5.27
C ARG A 135 3.04 3.36 4.86
N LEU A 136 2.15 2.39 5.13
CA LEU A 136 0.72 2.50 4.84
C LEU A 136 0.10 3.69 5.59
N ILE A 137 0.33 3.80 6.91
CA ILE A 137 -0.22 4.89 7.73
C ILE A 137 0.29 6.26 7.23
N ARG A 138 1.58 6.40 6.95
CA ARG A 138 2.15 7.69 6.51
C ARG A 138 1.67 8.10 5.12
N ARG A 139 1.54 7.14 4.20
CA ARG A 139 1.00 7.41 2.88
C ARG A 139 -0.47 7.81 2.95
N MET A 140 -1.25 7.14 3.77
CA MET A 140 -2.65 7.52 4.05
C MET A 140 -2.75 8.97 4.56
N ILE A 141 -1.97 9.35 5.57
CA ILE A 141 -1.97 10.71 6.15
C ILE A 141 -1.64 11.76 5.09
N ARG A 142 -0.65 11.48 4.23
CA ARG A 142 -0.32 12.37 3.12
C ARG A 142 -1.50 12.57 2.16
N HIS A 143 -2.20 11.49 1.82
CA HIS A 143 -3.37 11.58 0.93
C HIS A 143 -4.57 12.26 1.61
N MET A 144 -4.76 12.12 2.92
CA MET A 144 -5.72 12.95 3.66
C MET A 144 -5.38 14.44 3.55
N ASN A 145 -4.11 14.82 3.68
CA ASN A 145 -3.68 16.20 3.46
C ASN A 145 -3.93 16.68 2.02
N LYS A 146 -3.68 15.85 1.00
CA LYS A 146 -4.00 16.17 -0.41
C LYS A 146 -5.49 16.45 -0.61
N LEU A 147 -6.34 15.70 0.04
CA LEU A 147 -7.79 15.91 0.05
C LEU A 147 -8.22 17.12 0.92
N GLN A 148 -7.29 17.72 1.66
CA GLN A 148 -7.55 18.74 2.68
C GLN A 148 -8.56 18.27 3.75
N ILE A 149 -8.53 17.00 4.10
CA ILE A 149 -9.29 16.42 5.22
C ILE A 149 -8.55 16.70 6.51
N ASN A 150 -9.29 17.18 7.54
CA ASN A 150 -8.70 17.34 8.87
C ASN A 150 -8.27 15.97 9.42
N LEU A 151 -7.01 15.87 9.86
CA LEU A 151 -6.46 14.61 10.39
C LEU A 151 -7.10 14.15 11.71
N ASP A 152 -7.86 15.01 12.39
CA ASP A 152 -8.62 14.64 13.58
C ASP A 152 -9.81 13.72 13.22
N GLU A 153 -10.28 13.76 11.97
CA GLU A 153 -11.30 12.85 11.45
C GLU A 153 -10.83 11.38 11.34
N LEU A 154 -9.53 11.12 11.46
CA LEU A 154 -9.00 9.77 11.37
C LEU A 154 -9.61 8.81 12.40
N SER A 155 -9.93 9.31 13.60
CA SER A 155 -10.64 8.52 14.62
C SER A 155 -12.05 8.11 14.15
N THR A 156 -12.80 9.05 13.57
CA THR A 156 -14.13 8.80 12.98
C THR A 156 -14.06 7.80 11.82
N LEU A 157 -13.04 7.94 10.95
CA LEU A 157 -12.84 7.02 9.83
C LEU A 157 -12.53 5.59 10.30
N ILE A 158 -11.78 5.43 11.38
CA ILE A 158 -11.54 4.12 12.03
C ILE A 158 -12.86 3.54 12.53
N ASP A 159 -13.69 4.34 13.23
CA ASP A 159 -14.99 3.89 13.75
C ASP A 159 -15.91 3.37 12.65
N ILE A 160 -16.01 4.10 11.55
CA ILE A 160 -16.83 3.70 10.39
C ILE A 160 -16.34 2.36 9.81
N ASN A 161 -15.03 2.17 9.65
CA ASN A 161 -14.49 0.91 9.15
C ASN A 161 -14.73 -0.26 10.12
N VAL A 162 -14.53 -0.05 11.43
CA VAL A 162 -14.83 -1.08 12.44
C VAL A 162 -16.30 -1.47 12.38
N ASP A 163 -17.19 -0.49 12.37
CA ASP A 163 -18.64 -0.75 12.35
C ASP A 163 -19.08 -1.47 11.08
N ASN A 164 -18.46 -1.16 9.94
CA ASN A 164 -18.73 -1.80 8.66
C ASN A 164 -18.25 -3.26 8.60
N LEU A 165 -17.15 -3.58 9.28
CA LEU A 165 -16.46 -4.86 9.10
C LEU A 165 -16.57 -5.80 10.31
N LYS A 166 -17.11 -5.35 11.46
CA LYS A 166 -17.11 -6.10 12.73
C LYS A 166 -17.85 -7.43 12.71
N GLU A 167 -18.88 -7.58 11.84
CA GLU A 167 -19.59 -8.85 11.72
C GLU A 167 -18.72 -9.91 11.02
N MET A 168 -17.96 -9.50 10.02
CA MET A 168 -17.04 -10.36 9.26
C MET A 168 -15.73 -10.57 10.02
N TYR A 169 -15.25 -9.54 10.72
CA TYR A 169 -13.99 -9.51 11.48
C TYR A 169 -14.20 -9.04 12.92
N PRO A 170 -14.75 -9.89 13.82
CA PRO A 170 -15.12 -9.47 15.18
C PRO A 170 -13.95 -8.92 16.01
N ASP A 171 -12.72 -9.32 15.70
CA ASP A 171 -11.53 -8.87 16.40
C ASP A 171 -11.23 -7.37 16.15
N LEU A 172 -11.73 -6.78 15.06
CA LEU A 172 -11.64 -5.33 14.86
C LEU A 172 -12.39 -4.56 15.94
N ALA A 173 -13.59 -5.03 16.32
CA ALA A 173 -14.36 -4.40 17.39
C ALA A 173 -13.69 -4.57 18.77
N LYS A 174 -13.14 -5.76 19.06
CA LYS A 174 -12.44 -6.03 20.31
C LYS A 174 -11.17 -5.19 20.45
N ASN A 175 -10.43 -5.00 19.35
CA ASN A 175 -9.15 -4.31 19.31
C ASN A 175 -9.25 -2.83 18.92
N LYS A 176 -10.47 -2.28 18.84
CA LYS A 176 -10.75 -0.91 18.34
C LYS A 176 -9.89 0.17 19.01
N GLU A 177 -9.80 0.17 20.33
CA GLU A 177 -9.03 1.16 21.08
C GLU A 177 -7.51 1.01 20.84
N ILE A 178 -7.03 -0.22 20.70
CA ILE A 178 -5.62 -0.49 20.34
C ILE A 178 -5.34 0.01 18.93
N ILE A 179 -6.24 -0.23 17.97
CA ILE A 179 -6.13 0.23 16.59
C ILE A 179 -6.04 1.75 16.55
N LYS A 180 -6.97 2.44 17.24
CA LYS A 180 -6.95 3.90 17.35
C LYS A 180 -5.65 4.42 17.95
N SER A 181 -5.24 3.88 19.10
CA SER A 181 -4.02 4.31 19.79
C SER A 181 -2.80 4.21 18.88
N VAL A 182 -2.60 3.07 18.21
CA VAL A 182 -1.43 2.82 17.36
C VAL A 182 -1.40 3.73 16.13
N ILE A 183 -2.54 3.85 15.44
CA ILE A 183 -2.61 4.65 14.21
C ILE A 183 -2.49 6.15 14.53
N LEU A 184 -3.16 6.62 15.57
CA LEU A 184 -3.09 8.03 15.97
C LEU A 184 -1.71 8.41 16.52
N GLU A 185 -1.04 7.52 17.27
CA GLU A 185 0.34 7.75 17.72
C GLU A 185 1.31 7.90 16.54
N GLU A 186 1.20 7.03 15.52
CA GLU A 186 2.04 7.15 14.31
C GLU A 186 1.69 8.41 13.48
N LYS A 187 0.41 8.82 13.47
CA LYS A 187 -0.04 10.11 12.90
C LYS A 187 0.69 11.26 13.58
N GLU A 188 0.68 11.34 14.92
CA GLU A 188 1.33 12.41 15.67
C GLU A 188 2.85 12.48 15.40
N LYS A 189 3.51 11.31 15.32
CA LYS A 189 4.94 11.23 15.00
C LYS A 189 5.22 11.76 13.59
N PHE A 190 4.39 11.39 12.61
CA PHE A 190 4.62 11.77 11.22
C PHE A 190 4.28 13.23 10.94
N VAL A 191 3.19 13.76 11.48
CA VAL A 191 2.79 15.17 11.29
C VAL A 191 3.90 16.13 11.74
N LYS A 192 4.61 15.82 12.83
CA LYS A 192 5.75 16.63 13.31
C LYS A 192 6.89 16.75 12.30
N THR A 193 7.07 15.75 11.46
CA THR A 193 8.16 15.70 10.49
C THR A 193 7.71 15.99 9.04
N LEU A 194 6.42 15.84 8.75
CA LEU A 194 5.86 15.98 7.41
C LEU A 194 6.15 17.35 6.79
N VAL A 195 5.78 18.42 7.48
CA VAL A 195 5.97 19.80 6.99
C VAL A 195 7.45 20.10 6.74
N ASN A 196 8.33 19.64 7.63
CA ASN A 196 9.77 19.84 7.48
C ASN A 196 10.34 19.02 6.31
N GLY A 197 9.86 17.79 6.13
CA GLY A 197 10.27 16.93 5.03
C GLY A 197 9.82 17.45 3.67
N GLU A 198 8.58 17.93 3.54
CA GLU A 198 8.09 18.56 2.31
C GLU A 198 8.87 19.84 1.98
N ARG A 199 9.17 20.67 2.99
CA ARG A 199 10.00 21.86 2.80
C ARG A 199 11.43 21.50 2.36
N GLU A 200 12.02 20.45 2.94
CA GLU A 200 13.35 19.98 2.54
C GLU A 200 13.34 19.41 1.12
N PHE A 201 12.33 18.61 0.77
CA PHE A 201 12.14 18.12 -0.60
C PHE A 201 12.08 19.30 -1.59
N GLN A 202 11.26 20.31 -1.29
CA GLN A 202 11.11 21.48 -2.13
C GLN A 202 12.43 22.26 -2.31
N LYS A 203 13.24 22.37 -1.25
CA LYS A 203 14.59 22.98 -1.35
C LYS A 203 15.51 22.17 -2.26
N GLU A 204 15.47 20.85 -2.18
CA GLU A 204 16.35 19.99 -2.97
C GLU A 204 15.96 20.03 -4.45
N ILE A 205 14.68 19.99 -4.82
CA ILE A 205 14.27 20.12 -6.22
C ILE A 205 14.58 21.53 -6.80
N ASN A 206 14.47 22.59 -5.98
CA ASN A 206 14.80 23.94 -6.42
C ASN A 206 16.30 24.16 -6.73
N LYS A 207 17.17 23.27 -6.22
CA LYS A 207 18.61 23.28 -6.55
C LYS A 207 18.91 22.61 -7.90
N LEU A 208 17.99 21.80 -8.41
CA LEU A 208 18.15 21.06 -9.67
C LEU A 208 17.88 22.02 -10.84
N LYS A 209 18.95 22.62 -11.42
CA LYS A 209 18.83 23.61 -12.51
C LYS A 209 18.60 22.96 -13.88
N ASP A 210 19.28 21.84 -14.17
CA ASP A 210 19.38 21.24 -15.50
C ASP A 210 18.99 19.77 -15.57
N THR A 211 18.77 19.11 -14.42
CA THR A 211 18.42 17.71 -14.37
C THR A 211 17.06 17.54 -13.68
N LYS A 212 16.17 16.77 -14.31
CA LYS A 212 14.90 16.38 -13.69
C LYS A 212 15.02 15.09 -12.86
N LYS A 213 16.24 14.79 -12.38
CA LYS A 213 16.51 13.58 -11.61
C LYS A 213 17.03 13.93 -10.21
N LEU A 214 16.26 13.52 -9.19
CA LEU A 214 16.62 13.65 -7.78
C LEU A 214 17.56 12.51 -7.37
N SER A 215 18.65 12.83 -6.64
CA SER A 215 19.59 11.78 -6.21
C SER A 215 19.00 10.90 -5.11
N GLY A 216 19.40 9.63 -5.09
CA GLY A 216 19.03 8.67 -4.05
C GLY A 216 19.47 9.09 -2.65
N LYS A 217 20.56 9.90 -2.52
CA LYS A 217 20.97 10.49 -1.23
C LYS A 217 19.93 11.42 -0.63
N VAL A 218 19.27 12.22 -1.46
CA VAL A 218 18.18 13.09 -0.99
C VAL A 218 16.99 12.26 -0.51
N VAL A 219 16.63 11.21 -1.26
CA VAL A 219 15.56 10.29 -0.87
C VAL A 219 15.90 9.60 0.46
N PHE A 220 17.16 9.15 0.60
CA PHE A 220 17.63 8.53 1.83
C PHE A 220 17.62 9.51 3.02
N LYS A 221 18.04 10.75 2.83
CA LYS A 221 17.95 11.80 3.86
C LYS A 221 16.51 12.06 4.29
N LEU A 222 15.57 12.14 3.35
CA LEU A 222 14.15 12.31 3.66
C LEU A 222 13.60 11.11 4.42
N TYR A 223 14.02 9.90 4.07
CA TYR A 223 13.67 8.68 4.78
C TYR A 223 14.22 8.66 6.21
N ASP A 224 15.53 8.82 6.37
CA ASP A 224 16.25 8.65 7.62
C ASP A 224 15.94 9.78 8.63
N THR A 225 15.95 11.03 8.18
CA THR A 225 15.80 12.21 9.03
C THR A 225 14.35 12.62 9.27
N TYR A 226 13.51 12.54 8.22
CA TYR A 226 12.12 13.00 8.27
C TYR A 226 11.12 11.85 8.27
N GLY A 227 11.59 10.62 8.18
CA GLY A 227 10.73 9.45 8.17
C GLY A 227 9.79 9.38 6.97
N PHE A 228 10.16 9.99 5.84
CA PHE A 228 9.40 9.88 4.59
C PHE A 228 9.64 8.50 3.98
N PRO A 229 8.63 7.66 3.85
CA PRO A 229 8.77 6.46 3.05
C PRO A 229 9.24 6.81 1.63
N PRO A 230 10.14 6.01 1.01
CA PRO A 230 10.64 6.30 -0.34
C PRO A 230 9.53 6.45 -1.36
N GLU A 231 8.42 5.73 -1.19
CA GLU A 231 7.24 5.81 -2.04
C GLU A 231 6.57 7.19 -1.96
N VAL A 232 6.51 7.79 -0.76
CA VAL A 232 5.99 9.17 -0.58
C VAL A 232 6.89 10.17 -1.31
N THR A 233 8.21 10.00 -1.19
CA THR A 233 9.16 10.85 -1.92
C THR A 233 9.04 10.65 -3.44
N LYS A 234 8.81 9.41 -3.91
CA LYS A 234 8.58 9.09 -5.32
C LYS A 234 7.31 9.75 -5.86
N GLU A 235 6.23 9.74 -5.10
CA GLU A 235 4.99 10.43 -5.46
C GLU A 235 5.21 11.95 -5.56
N LEU A 236 5.87 12.56 -4.56
CA LEU A 236 6.21 13.99 -4.57
C LEU A 236 7.06 14.37 -5.79
N ALA A 237 8.07 13.56 -6.11
CA ALA A 237 8.92 13.79 -7.26
C ALA A 237 8.13 13.72 -8.57
N LYS A 238 7.32 12.67 -8.74
CA LYS A 238 6.45 12.52 -9.94
C LYS A 238 5.49 13.69 -10.10
N GLU A 239 4.83 14.11 -9.03
CA GLU A 239 3.91 15.26 -9.01
C GLU A 239 4.61 16.57 -9.39
N SER A 240 5.89 16.70 -9.05
CA SER A 240 6.74 17.85 -9.36
C SER A 240 7.44 17.74 -10.72
N GLY A 241 7.23 16.66 -11.48
CA GLY A 241 7.84 16.42 -12.77
C GLY A 241 9.31 15.98 -12.72
N TYR A 242 9.72 15.35 -11.62
CA TYR A 242 11.06 14.81 -11.40
C TYR A 242 11.07 13.30 -11.33
N GLU A 243 12.17 12.69 -11.77
CA GLU A 243 12.50 11.28 -11.55
C GLU A 243 13.42 11.12 -10.34
N ILE A 244 13.54 9.89 -9.84
CA ILE A 244 14.42 9.56 -8.71
C ILE A 244 15.45 8.52 -9.12
N ASP A 245 16.69 8.65 -8.63
CA ASP A 245 17.68 7.58 -8.65
C ASP A 245 17.41 6.56 -7.55
N MET A 246 16.51 5.61 -7.85
CA MET A 246 16.16 4.57 -6.89
C MET A 246 17.31 3.60 -6.61
N LYS A 247 18.21 3.37 -7.57
CA LYS A 247 19.36 2.48 -7.39
C LYS A 247 20.30 3.01 -6.30
N GLU A 248 20.64 4.29 -6.37
CA GLU A 248 21.47 4.94 -5.34
C GLU A 248 20.79 4.90 -3.96
N PHE A 249 19.46 5.08 -3.92
CA PHE A 249 18.71 4.95 -2.68
C PHE A 249 18.77 3.54 -2.09
N GLU A 250 18.57 2.50 -2.92
CA GLU A 250 18.57 1.09 -2.49
C GLU A 250 19.93 0.68 -1.91
N GLU A 251 21.03 1.13 -2.51
CA GLU A 251 22.39 0.89 -2.01
C GLU A 251 22.59 1.52 -0.61
N LEU A 252 22.17 2.76 -0.42
CA LEU A 252 22.24 3.46 0.87
C LEU A 252 21.33 2.82 1.92
N PHE A 253 20.14 2.44 1.53
CA PHE A 253 19.17 1.80 2.41
C PHE A 253 19.65 0.44 2.90
N LYS A 254 20.21 -0.38 2.01
CA LYS A 254 20.81 -1.67 2.36
C LYS A 254 21.96 -1.51 3.35
N ALA A 255 22.87 -0.57 3.09
CA ALA A 255 23.98 -0.29 4.00
C ALA A 255 23.50 0.18 5.39
N HIS A 256 22.42 0.97 5.44
CA HIS A 256 21.78 1.39 6.70
C HIS A 256 21.18 0.20 7.45
N GLN A 257 20.44 -0.69 6.78
CA GLN A 257 19.87 -1.89 7.39
C GLN A 257 20.96 -2.82 7.96
N GLU A 258 22.05 -3.03 7.23
CA GLU A 258 23.19 -3.85 7.70
C GLU A 258 23.81 -3.27 8.97
N LYS A 259 24.01 -1.95 9.03
CA LYS A 259 24.51 -1.26 10.25
C LYS A 259 23.53 -1.39 11.43
N SER A 260 22.23 -1.25 11.19
CA SER A 260 21.20 -1.40 12.23
C SER A 260 21.14 -2.82 12.79
N ARG A 261 21.29 -3.84 11.95
CA ARG A 261 21.37 -5.25 12.38
C ARG A 261 22.65 -5.59 13.14
N ALA A 262 23.76 -4.97 12.77
CA ALA A 262 25.06 -5.18 13.46
C ALA A 262 25.13 -4.48 14.83
N GLY A 263 24.29 -3.48 15.08
CA GLY A 263 24.22 -2.73 16.34
C GLY A 263 23.13 -3.19 17.32
N SER A 264 22.36 -4.22 16.95
CA SER A 264 21.36 -4.88 17.80
C SER A 264 21.85 -6.23 18.27
#